data_07fe0f7bb1d0f6377389cb4314234555
#
_entry.id   07fe0f7bb1d0f6377389cb4314234555
#
_cell.length_a   1.000
_cell.length_b   1.000
_cell.length_c   1.000
_cell.angle_alpha   90.00
_cell.angle_beta   90.00
_cell.angle_gamma   90.00
#
_symmetry.space_group_name_H-M   'P 1'
#
loop_
_entity.id
_entity.type
_entity.pdbx_description
1 polymer ?
#
loop_
_entity_poly.entity_id
_entity_poly.type
_entity_poly.pdbx_seq_one_letter_code
_entity_poly.pdbx_strand_id
1 'polypeptide(L)'
;YKTIDEFTEGECTELSRLAATRNRLAYQNTTFTHPVEIHALKLGGTSIVTDPFELFVAYADRIRAGSGNPNTMVVQLTNGYEGYLPTAKAISCGGYSAGVNNGYLGAEGGDALVRESLEMLKNI
;
A
#
# COMPACT_ATOMS: atom_id res chain seq x y z
N TYR A 1 29.04 2.15 24.39
CA TYR A 1 27.63 2.42 24.03
C TYR A 1 27.46 3.91 23.80
N LYS A 2 26.90 4.31 22.65
CA LYS A 2 26.52 5.70 22.38
C LYS A 2 25.23 6.06 23.11
N THR A 3 25.15 7.26 23.66
CA THR A 3 23.87 7.88 24.06
C THR A 3 23.13 8.39 22.84
N ILE A 4 21.82 8.64 22.94
CA ILE A 4 21.00 9.06 21.79
C ILE A 4 21.51 10.34 21.13
N ASP A 5 22.08 11.25 21.92
CA ASP A 5 22.63 12.53 21.48
C ASP A 5 23.97 12.41 20.72
N GLU A 6 24.61 11.25 20.77
CA GLU A 6 25.86 10.95 20.08
C GLU A 6 25.67 10.33 18.70
N PHE A 7 24.41 10.06 18.28
CA PHE A 7 24.12 9.56 16.96
C PHE A 7 24.01 10.69 15.94
N THR A 8 24.61 10.48 14.79
CA THR A 8 24.38 11.33 13.62
C THR A 8 22.97 11.10 13.06
N GLU A 9 22.46 12.04 12.28
CA GLU A 9 21.17 11.92 11.60
C GLU A 9 21.10 10.65 10.73
N GLY A 10 22.19 10.32 10.02
CA GLY A 10 22.27 9.10 9.21
C GLY A 10 22.21 7.82 10.04
N GLU A 11 22.88 7.77 11.18
CA GLU A 11 22.80 6.62 12.10
C GLU A 11 21.42 6.48 12.72
N CYS A 12 20.75 7.58 13.08
CA CYS A 12 19.37 7.57 13.57
C CYS A 12 18.41 7.01 12.50
N THR A 13 18.58 7.44 11.25
CA THR A 13 17.76 6.95 10.12
C THR A 13 17.94 5.46 9.93
N GLU A 14 19.17 4.95 9.94
CA GLU A 14 19.45 3.51 9.79
C GLU A 14 18.89 2.69 10.94
N LEU A 15 19.04 3.14 12.19
CA LEU A 15 18.46 2.49 13.35
C LEU A 15 16.93 2.45 13.28
N SER A 16 16.29 3.52 12.81
CA SER A 16 14.85 3.58 12.63
C SER A 16 14.38 2.56 11.58
N ARG A 17 15.10 2.43 10.46
CA ARG A 17 14.82 1.42 9.43
C ARG A 17 14.96 0.00 9.97
N LEU A 18 16.03 -0.28 10.71
CA LEU A 18 16.22 -1.59 11.33
C LEU A 18 15.13 -1.92 12.34
N ALA A 19 14.75 -0.96 13.17
CA ALA A 19 13.65 -1.12 14.12
C ALA A 19 12.31 -1.38 13.40
N ALA A 20 12.00 -0.63 12.35
CA ALA A 20 10.80 -0.83 11.54
C ALA A 20 10.79 -2.21 10.88
N THR A 21 11.92 -2.63 10.31
CA THR A 21 12.07 -3.97 9.70
C THR A 21 11.86 -5.10 10.74
N ARG A 22 12.46 -4.95 11.91
CA ARG A 22 12.27 -5.91 13.02
C ARG A 22 10.81 -6.02 13.44
N ASN A 23 10.14 -4.89 13.62
CA ASN A 23 8.74 -4.85 14.02
C ASN A 23 7.85 -5.48 12.94
N ARG A 24 8.16 -5.22 11.66
CA ARG A 24 7.48 -5.81 10.53
C ARG A 24 7.60 -7.34 10.49
N LEU A 25 8.81 -7.87 10.72
CA LEU A 25 9.06 -9.30 10.81
C LEU A 25 8.32 -9.93 11.99
N ALA A 26 8.33 -9.29 13.17
CA ALA A 26 7.59 -9.74 14.33
C ALA A 26 6.08 -9.82 14.05
N TYR A 27 5.51 -8.78 13.41
CA TYR A 27 4.12 -8.78 12.99
C TYR A 27 3.80 -9.92 12.02
N GLN A 28 4.62 -10.10 11.00
CA GLN A 28 4.44 -11.15 9.98
C GLN A 28 4.51 -12.57 10.55
N ASN A 29 5.32 -12.79 11.59
CA ASN A 29 5.43 -14.09 12.24
C ASN A 29 4.23 -14.45 13.11
N THR A 30 3.43 -13.46 13.50
CA THR A 30 2.26 -13.63 14.37
C THR A 30 0.92 -13.44 13.66
N THR A 31 0.94 -12.82 12.48
CA THR A 31 -0.27 -12.41 11.77
C THR A 31 -0.17 -12.80 10.29
N PHE A 32 -1.01 -13.74 9.87
CA PHE A 32 -1.02 -14.24 8.48
C PHE A 32 -1.95 -13.45 7.56
N THR A 33 -2.79 -12.59 8.10
CA THR A 33 -3.74 -11.75 7.37
C THR A 33 -3.62 -10.33 7.82
N HIS A 34 -3.75 -9.40 6.88
CA HIS A 34 -3.78 -7.96 7.15
C HIS A 34 -5.10 -7.41 6.62
N PRO A 35 -6.09 -7.12 7.49
CA PRO A 35 -7.37 -6.61 7.06
C PRO A 35 -7.20 -5.18 6.53
N VAL A 36 -7.80 -4.91 5.38
CA VAL A 36 -7.75 -3.61 4.71
C VAL A 36 -9.17 -3.20 4.38
N GLU A 37 -9.53 -1.96 4.72
CA GLU A 37 -10.81 -1.38 4.40
C GLU A 37 -10.73 -0.66 3.04
N ILE A 38 -11.59 -1.06 2.12
CA ILE A 38 -11.74 -0.43 0.80
C ILE A 38 -13.22 -0.14 0.54
N HIS A 39 -13.51 0.92 -0.21
CA HIS A 39 -14.88 1.28 -0.57
C HIS A 39 -15.01 1.46 -2.06
N ALA A 40 -16.21 1.14 -2.58
CA ALA A 40 -16.63 1.52 -3.92
C ALA A 40 -17.96 2.26 -3.83
N LEU A 41 -18.06 3.36 -4.56
CA LEU A 41 -19.28 4.15 -4.61
C LEU A 41 -19.48 4.73 -5.99
N LYS A 42 -20.74 5.00 -6.33
CA LYS A 42 -21.14 5.63 -7.59
C LYS A 42 -21.81 6.97 -7.30
N LEU A 43 -21.29 8.00 -7.91
CA LEU A 43 -21.84 9.34 -7.81
C LEU A 43 -22.17 9.85 -9.23
N GLY A 44 -23.44 9.76 -9.62
CA GLY A 44 -23.87 10.05 -10.98
C GLY A 44 -23.16 9.12 -11.98
N GLY A 45 -22.43 9.69 -12.92
CA GLY A 45 -21.65 8.96 -13.92
C GLY A 45 -20.23 8.57 -13.49
N THR A 46 -19.83 8.89 -12.25
CA THR A 46 -18.48 8.65 -11.74
C THR A 46 -18.48 7.46 -10.79
N SER A 47 -17.58 6.53 -11.00
CA SER A 47 -17.27 5.45 -10.06
C SER A 47 -16.05 5.83 -9.24
N ILE A 48 -16.07 5.58 -7.94
CA ILE A 48 -14.98 5.92 -7.02
C ILE A 48 -14.60 4.66 -6.24
N VAL A 49 -13.29 4.37 -6.19
CA VAL A 49 -12.71 3.34 -5.34
C VAL A 49 -11.72 4.00 -4.40
N THR A 50 -11.73 3.58 -3.13
CA THR A 50 -10.80 4.10 -2.12
C THR A 50 -9.90 3.01 -1.58
N ASP A 51 -8.70 3.38 -1.14
CA ASP A 51 -7.75 2.49 -0.48
C ASP A 51 -6.90 3.26 0.56
N PRO A 52 -6.35 2.60 1.59
CA PRO A 52 -5.56 3.25 2.63
C PRO A 52 -4.06 3.29 2.35
N PHE A 53 -3.62 2.96 1.14
CA PHE A 53 -2.21 2.87 0.79
C PHE A 53 -1.66 4.14 0.16
N GLU A 54 -0.34 4.30 0.20
CA GLU A 54 0.40 5.06 -0.81
C GLU A 54 0.52 4.17 -2.06
N LEU A 55 -0.52 4.23 -2.89
CA LEU A 55 -0.73 3.29 -3.97
C LEU A 55 0.17 3.56 -5.16
N PHE A 56 0.87 2.55 -5.65
CA PHE A 56 1.58 2.65 -6.91
C PHE A 56 0.60 2.83 -8.07
N VAL A 57 0.86 3.84 -8.92
CA VAL A 57 -0.02 4.25 -10.03
C VAL A 57 -0.43 3.09 -10.95
N ALA A 58 0.42 2.11 -11.12
CA ALA A 58 0.14 0.93 -11.95
C ALA A 58 -1.10 0.14 -11.48
N TYR A 59 -1.39 0.11 -10.19
CA TYR A 59 -2.61 -0.53 -9.67
C TYR A 59 -3.85 0.33 -9.97
N ALA A 60 -3.75 1.64 -9.79
CA ALA A 60 -4.83 2.57 -10.14
C ALA A 60 -5.16 2.51 -11.64
N ASP A 61 -4.16 2.40 -12.50
CA ASP A 61 -4.36 2.27 -13.94
C ASP A 61 -5.05 0.93 -14.29
N ARG A 62 -4.68 -0.15 -13.62
CA ARG A 62 -5.36 -1.46 -13.79
C ARG A 62 -6.83 -1.41 -13.34
N ILE A 63 -7.13 -0.74 -12.22
CA ILE A 63 -8.51 -0.54 -11.75
C ILE A 63 -9.29 0.28 -12.77
N ARG A 64 -8.75 1.40 -13.24
CA ARG A 64 -9.42 2.25 -14.25
C ARG A 64 -9.68 1.49 -15.54
N ALA A 65 -8.66 0.79 -16.05
CA ALA A 65 -8.77 0.02 -17.29
C ALA A 65 -9.81 -1.12 -17.18
N GLY A 66 -9.91 -1.76 -16.03
CA GLY A 66 -10.82 -2.89 -15.81
C GLY A 66 -12.24 -2.49 -15.37
N SER A 67 -12.47 -1.24 -14.98
CA SER A 67 -13.74 -0.79 -14.39
C SER A 67 -14.89 -0.69 -15.40
N GLY A 68 -14.58 -0.57 -16.68
CA GLY A 68 -15.60 -0.34 -17.74
C GLY A 68 -16.20 1.07 -17.73
N ASN A 69 -15.83 1.93 -16.78
CA ASN A 69 -16.27 3.33 -16.70
C ASN A 69 -15.08 4.27 -16.88
N PRO A 70 -15.04 5.09 -17.95
CA PRO A 70 -13.94 6.03 -18.18
C PRO A 70 -13.80 7.10 -17.08
N ASN A 71 -14.85 7.32 -16.30
CA ASN A 71 -14.87 8.26 -15.19
C ASN A 71 -14.60 7.56 -13.85
N THR A 72 -13.73 6.55 -13.82
CA THR A 72 -13.34 5.88 -12.58
C THR A 72 -12.21 6.63 -11.89
N MET A 73 -12.44 7.00 -10.64
CA MET A 73 -11.47 7.60 -9.74
C MET A 73 -10.95 6.57 -8.74
N VAL A 74 -9.65 6.57 -8.50
CA VAL A 74 -9.01 5.81 -7.43
C VAL A 74 -8.44 6.81 -6.44
N VAL A 75 -8.89 6.73 -5.18
CA VAL A 75 -8.55 7.68 -4.12
C VAL A 75 -7.77 6.94 -3.04
N GLN A 76 -6.50 7.20 -2.98
CA GLN A 76 -5.58 6.61 -2.00
C GLN A 76 -5.65 7.31 -0.64
N LEU A 77 -5.04 6.72 0.39
CA LEU A 77 -4.93 7.25 1.75
C LEU A 77 -6.28 7.60 2.39
N THR A 78 -7.28 6.78 2.11
CA THR A 78 -8.64 6.98 2.60
C THR A 78 -8.93 6.03 3.76
N ASN A 79 -9.44 6.57 4.86
CA ASN A 79 -9.79 5.85 6.10
C ASN A 79 -8.65 5.07 6.76
N GLY A 80 -7.40 5.41 6.47
CA GLY A 80 -6.26 4.74 7.07
C GLY A 80 -4.95 5.08 6.39
N TYR A 81 -3.88 4.51 6.93
CA TYR A 81 -2.54 4.59 6.38
C TYR A 81 -1.83 3.25 6.56
N GLU A 82 -1.66 2.53 5.47
CA GLU A 82 -1.07 1.19 5.45
C GLU A 82 0.32 1.16 4.78
N GLY A 83 0.92 2.33 4.59
CA GLY A 83 2.19 2.50 3.92
C GLY A 83 2.10 2.25 2.41
N TYR A 84 3.24 1.98 1.80
CA TYR A 84 3.32 1.75 0.36
C TYR A 84 2.79 0.39 -0.04
N LEU A 85 2.14 0.33 -1.21
CA LEU A 85 1.74 -0.91 -1.87
C LEU A 85 2.50 -1.05 -3.20
N PRO A 86 3.71 -1.66 -3.17
CA PRO A 86 4.59 -1.71 -4.33
C PRO A 86 4.21 -2.80 -5.32
N THR A 87 4.53 -2.58 -6.60
CA THR A 87 4.44 -3.62 -7.62
C THR A 87 5.62 -4.60 -7.54
N ALA A 88 5.47 -5.81 -8.11
CA ALA A 88 6.54 -6.79 -8.21
C ALA A 88 7.79 -6.21 -8.90
N LYS A 89 7.59 -5.38 -9.93
CA LYS A 89 8.68 -4.67 -10.61
C LYS A 89 9.40 -3.71 -9.68
N ALA A 90 8.66 -2.92 -8.90
CA ALA A 90 9.27 -1.98 -7.94
C ALA A 90 10.08 -2.73 -6.86
N ILE A 91 9.57 -3.85 -6.38
CA ILE A 91 10.25 -4.72 -5.41
C ILE A 91 11.56 -5.26 -6.00
N SER A 92 11.53 -5.77 -7.24
CA SER A 92 12.72 -6.32 -7.90
C SER A 92 13.80 -5.27 -8.23
N CYS A 93 13.38 -4.03 -8.48
CA CYS A 93 14.32 -2.93 -8.76
C CYS A 93 14.90 -2.31 -7.49
N GLY A 94 14.34 -2.58 -6.34
CA GLY A 94 14.66 -1.87 -5.09
C GLY A 94 14.14 -0.43 -5.11
N GLY A 95 14.31 0.25 -4.02
CA GLY A 95 13.91 1.64 -3.86
C GLY A 95 13.14 1.85 -2.55
N TYR A 96 13.04 3.11 -2.15
CA TYR A 96 12.45 3.48 -0.87
C TYR A 96 11.04 2.91 -0.68
N SER A 97 10.15 3.18 -1.62
CA SER A 97 8.73 2.80 -1.52
C SER A 97 8.47 1.28 -1.63
N ALA A 98 9.49 0.49 -2.02
CA ALA A 98 9.41 -0.97 -2.11
C ALA A 98 10.11 -1.68 -0.94
N GLY A 99 10.67 -0.91 0.00
CA GLY A 99 11.31 -1.44 1.19
C GLY A 99 10.32 -2.14 2.11
N VAL A 100 10.70 -3.31 2.63
CA VAL A 100 9.88 -4.12 3.53
C VAL A 100 9.42 -3.38 4.79
N ASN A 101 10.12 -2.35 5.19
CA ASN A 101 9.80 -1.49 6.33
C ASN A 101 8.78 -0.39 6.02
N ASN A 102 8.40 -0.20 4.76
CA ASN A 102 7.56 0.91 4.32
C ASN A 102 6.12 0.51 3.96
N GLY A 103 5.75 -0.75 4.14
CA GLY A 103 4.39 -1.24 3.91
C GLY A 103 4.14 -2.60 4.53
N TYR A 104 2.90 -3.00 4.62
CA TYR A 104 2.49 -4.28 5.21
C TYR A 104 2.27 -5.38 4.18
N LEU A 105 1.93 -5.01 2.95
CA LEU A 105 1.60 -5.94 1.88
C LEU A 105 2.60 -5.86 0.73
N GLY A 106 2.81 -6.98 0.07
CA GLY A 106 3.60 -7.08 -1.16
C GLY A 106 2.73 -6.97 -2.41
N ALA A 107 3.31 -7.38 -3.54
CA ALA A 107 2.65 -7.28 -4.85
C ALA A 107 1.35 -8.10 -4.93
N GLU A 108 1.28 -9.23 -4.24
CA GLU A 108 0.07 -10.05 -4.17
C GLU A 108 -1.08 -9.29 -3.50
N GLY A 109 -0.79 -8.47 -2.49
CA GLY A 109 -1.76 -7.57 -1.87
C GLY A 109 -2.29 -6.54 -2.86
N GLY A 110 -1.42 -6.00 -3.72
CA GLY A 110 -1.81 -5.10 -4.80
C GLY A 110 -2.70 -5.77 -5.85
N ASP A 111 -2.40 -7.01 -6.23
CA ASP A 111 -3.24 -7.77 -7.14
C ASP A 111 -4.61 -8.09 -6.52
N ALA A 112 -4.65 -8.40 -5.23
CA ALA A 112 -5.88 -8.57 -4.48
C ALA A 112 -6.71 -7.27 -4.44
N LEU A 113 -6.08 -6.14 -4.14
CA LEU A 113 -6.75 -4.83 -4.15
C LEU A 113 -7.41 -4.53 -5.50
N VAL A 114 -6.71 -4.76 -6.61
CA VAL A 114 -7.27 -4.57 -7.95
C VAL A 114 -8.48 -5.48 -8.19
N ARG A 115 -8.36 -6.77 -7.86
CA ARG A 115 -9.43 -7.75 -8.04
C ARG A 115 -10.69 -7.37 -7.25
N GLU A 116 -10.53 -7.10 -5.96
CA GLU A 116 -11.65 -6.74 -5.08
C GLU A 116 -12.29 -5.41 -5.50
N SER A 117 -11.48 -4.41 -5.86
CA SER A 117 -11.98 -3.13 -6.36
C SER A 117 -12.84 -3.30 -7.61
N LEU A 118 -12.40 -4.12 -8.56
CA LEU A 118 -13.14 -4.39 -9.79
C LEU A 118 -14.43 -5.18 -9.51
N GLU A 119 -14.40 -6.11 -8.55
CA GLU A 119 -15.59 -6.85 -8.16
C GLU A 119 -16.63 -5.95 -7.48
N MET A 120 -16.19 -5.05 -6.60
CA MET A 120 -17.08 -4.07 -5.97
C MET A 120 -17.70 -3.12 -7.01
N LEU A 121 -16.91 -2.66 -7.99
CA LEU A 121 -17.39 -1.76 -9.04
C LEU A 121 -18.44 -2.38 -9.97
N LYS A 122 -18.47 -3.71 -10.12
CA LYS A 122 -19.51 -4.40 -10.88
C LYS A 122 -20.87 -4.43 -10.16
N ASN A 123 -20.85 -4.27 -8.84
CA ASN A 123 -22.03 -4.46 -7.99
C ASN A 123 -22.69 -3.14 -7.56
N ILE A 124 -22.22 -1.98 -8.09
CA ILE A 124 -22.75 -0.64 -7.79
C ILE A 124 -23.34 0.07 -9.00
#